data_9b063b78db5227b86b9e3ac8278488b6
#
_entry.id   9b063b78db5227b86b9e3ac8278488b6
#
_cell.length_a   1.000
_cell.length_b   1.000
_cell.length_c   1.000
_cell.angle_alpha   90.00
_cell.angle_beta   90.00
_cell.angle_gamma   90.00
#
_symmetry.space_group_name_H-M   'P 1'
#
loop_
_entity.id
_entity.type
_entity.pdbx_description
1 polymer ?
#
loop_
_entity_poly.entity_id
_entity_poly.type
_entity_poly.pdbx_seq_one_letter_code
_entity_poly.pdbx_strand_id
1 'polypeptide(L)'
;YMRIAPELYLKRLIVGGMERVYELGRVFRNEGIDIKHNPEFTMVEIYQAYADYNDLMHLTETIVSQTAQKVLGTMKITYEGQEIDLTPPWNRMTMIEAVAKYTGQDFSGIKDLGEARKMADAINVPYEKTFGIGKIINACFEEHVEEKLIQPTFITGHPKEISPLAKSSEADPEITDRFEGFIYAREICNGFSELNDPIDQRERFQKQEEDRAA
;
A
#
# COMPACT_ATOMS: atom_id res chain seq x y z
N TYR A 1 -3.06 23.38 14.57
CA TYR A 1 -3.77 22.11 14.66
C TYR A 1 -2.80 20.94 14.39
N MET A 2 -3.14 19.76 14.85
CA MET A 2 -2.34 18.55 14.61
C MET A 2 -2.71 17.97 13.26
N ARG A 3 -1.75 17.90 12.33
CA ARG A 3 -1.96 17.41 10.96
C ARG A 3 -1.97 15.89 10.89
N ILE A 4 -2.81 15.34 10.04
CA ILE A 4 -2.87 13.90 9.76
C ILE A 4 -1.93 13.48 8.62
N ALA A 5 -1.61 14.40 7.70
CA ALA A 5 -0.71 14.21 6.55
C ALA A 5 -0.31 15.59 5.96
N PRO A 6 0.88 15.75 5.39
CA PRO A 6 1.28 16.92 4.61
C PRO A 6 0.84 16.86 3.13
N GLU A 7 0.20 15.81 2.68
CA GLU A 7 -0.12 15.45 1.28
C GLU A 7 -0.61 16.62 0.43
N LEU A 8 -1.70 17.27 0.84
CA LEU A 8 -2.30 18.35 0.03
C LEU A 8 -1.39 19.57 -0.10
N TYR A 9 -0.53 19.83 0.88
CA TYR A 9 0.44 20.92 0.81
C TYR A 9 1.55 20.60 -0.18
N LEU A 10 2.06 19.37 -0.15
CA LEU A 10 3.11 18.92 -1.06
C LEU A 10 2.61 18.81 -2.51
N LYS A 11 1.40 18.31 -2.73
CA LYS A 11 0.76 18.30 -4.05
C LYS A 11 0.58 19.71 -4.65
N ARG A 12 0.25 20.71 -3.82
CA ARG A 12 0.19 22.12 -4.28
C ARG A 12 1.55 22.64 -4.73
N LEU A 13 2.65 22.22 -4.10
CA LEU A 13 3.99 22.59 -4.52
C LEU A 13 4.34 21.95 -5.88
N ILE A 14 3.95 20.70 -6.12
CA ILE A 14 4.09 20.06 -7.44
C ILE A 14 3.30 20.81 -8.50
N VAL A 15 2.03 21.16 -8.23
CA VAL A 15 1.21 21.97 -9.14
C VAL A 15 1.82 23.35 -9.38
N GLY A 16 2.48 23.91 -8.37
CA GLY A 16 3.22 25.18 -8.45
C GLY A 16 4.55 25.10 -9.21
N GLY A 17 4.92 23.93 -9.75
CA GLY A 17 6.09 23.74 -10.60
C GLY A 17 7.35 23.20 -9.90
N MET A 18 7.27 22.78 -8.65
CA MET A 18 8.36 22.04 -8.00
C MET A 18 8.33 20.58 -8.48
N GLU A 19 9.43 20.11 -9.06
CA GLU A 19 9.48 18.75 -9.61
C GLU A 19 9.64 17.67 -8.53
N ARG A 20 10.26 17.99 -7.39
CA ARG A 20 10.51 17.05 -6.29
C ARG A 20 10.33 17.77 -4.98
N VAL A 21 9.53 17.18 -4.11
CA VAL A 21 9.30 17.70 -2.77
C VAL A 21 9.24 16.56 -1.77
N TYR A 22 9.68 16.80 -0.56
CA TYR A 22 9.49 15.88 0.56
C TYR A 22 9.30 16.65 1.86
N GLU A 23 8.67 16.03 2.81
CA GLU A 23 8.61 16.49 4.18
C GLU A 23 8.82 15.31 5.13
N LEU A 24 9.71 15.46 6.08
CA LEU A 24 9.94 14.54 7.18
C LEU A 24 9.48 15.21 8.47
N GLY A 25 8.48 14.65 9.12
CA GLY A 25 7.92 15.27 10.30
C GLY A 25 6.91 14.43 11.05
N ARG A 26 6.34 15.02 12.09
CA ARG A 26 5.32 14.38 12.90
C ARG A 26 3.93 14.57 12.32
N VAL A 27 3.17 13.48 12.35
CA VAL A 27 1.75 13.45 11.98
C VAL A 27 0.94 12.81 13.12
N PHE A 28 -0.36 13.10 13.14
CA PHE A 28 -1.25 12.74 14.24
C PHE A 28 -2.52 12.12 13.67
N ARG A 29 -2.84 10.90 14.08
CA ARG A 29 -4.05 10.19 13.66
C ARG A 29 -4.77 9.65 14.88
N ASN A 30 -6.10 9.74 14.89
CA ASN A 30 -6.93 9.18 15.96
C ASN A 30 -7.12 7.68 15.74
N GLU A 31 -6.05 6.93 15.95
CA GLU A 31 -6.02 5.47 15.86
C GLU A 31 -5.92 4.85 17.24
N GLY A 32 -6.33 3.59 17.37
CA GLY A 32 -6.09 2.81 18.59
C GLY A 32 -4.59 2.67 18.85
N ILE A 33 -4.22 2.60 20.13
CA ILE A 33 -2.81 2.36 20.51
C ILE A 33 -2.59 0.86 20.57
N ASP A 34 -1.68 0.36 19.74
CA ASP A 34 -1.21 -1.02 19.75
C ASP A 34 0.31 -1.09 19.49
N ILE A 35 0.84 -2.28 19.29
CA ILE A 35 2.29 -2.47 19.03
C ILE A 35 2.75 -1.94 17.65
N LYS A 36 1.82 -1.72 16.73
CA LYS A 36 2.10 -1.20 15.36
C LYS A 36 1.66 0.25 15.20
N HIS A 37 0.72 0.76 15.99
CA HIS A 37 0.08 2.06 15.83
C HIS A 37 0.26 2.96 17.07
N ASN A 38 0.72 4.17 16.82
CA ASN A 38 0.81 5.25 17.81
C ASN A 38 0.08 6.48 17.23
N PRO A 39 -0.77 7.17 17.99
CA PRO A 39 -1.46 8.38 17.54
C PRO A 39 -0.55 9.50 17.06
N GLU A 40 0.69 9.54 17.51
CA GLU A 40 1.75 10.44 17.05
C GLU A 40 2.90 9.61 16.49
N PHE A 41 3.25 9.83 15.22
CA PHE A 41 4.38 9.14 14.60
C PHE A 41 5.13 10.03 13.60
N THR A 42 6.35 9.66 13.29
CA THR A 42 7.17 10.35 12.30
C THR A 42 7.03 9.67 10.96
N MET A 43 6.72 10.46 9.93
CA MET A 43 6.57 9.98 8.56
C MET A 43 7.38 10.86 7.61
N VAL A 44 7.89 10.28 6.53
CA VAL A 44 8.35 11.02 5.36
C VAL A 44 7.37 10.84 4.23
N GLU A 45 6.93 11.94 3.63
CA GLU A 45 6.19 11.94 2.37
C GLU A 45 7.04 12.53 1.26
N ILE A 46 7.02 11.89 0.09
CA ILE A 46 7.83 12.24 -1.08
C ILE A 46 6.94 12.30 -2.30
N TYR A 47 7.02 13.38 -3.07
CA TYR A 47 6.30 13.56 -4.32
C TYR A 47 7.27 13.94 -5.42
N GLN A 48 7.12 13.32 -6.59
CA GLN A 48 7.96 13.59 -7.76
C GLN A 48 7.09 13.69 -9.02
N ALA A 49 7.21 14.81 -9.72
CA ALA A 49 6.60 14.98 -11.03
C ALA A 49 7.31 14.10 -12.07
N TYR A 50 6.57 13.69 -13.11
CA TYR A 50 7.10 12.88 -14.23
C TYR A 50 7.69 11.52 -13.81
N ALA A 51 7.24 10.97 -12.70
CA ALA A 51 7.61 9.66 -12.19
C ALA A 51 6.35 8.80 -12.00
N ASP A 52 6.53 7.49 -11.97
CA ASP A 52 5.49 6.54 -11.67
C ASP A 52 5.78 5.75 -10.38
N TYR A 53 4.88 4.83 -10.05
CA TYR A 53 5.02 4.02 -8.83
C TYR A 53 6.26 3.10 -8.85
N ASN A 54 6.79 2.71 -10.03
CA ASN A 54 8.02 1.92 -10.14
C ASN A 54 9.25 2.75 -9.75
N ASP A 55 9.29 4.02 -10.15
CA ASP A 55 10.34 4.96 -9.75
C ASP A 55 10.36 5.13 -8.23
N LEU A 56 9.17 5.21 -7.61
CA LEU A 56 9.04 5.35 -6.17
C LEU A 56 9.41 4.07 -5.41
N MET A 57 9.13 2.88 -5.95
CA MET A 57 9.63 1.62 -5.37
C MET A 57 11.17 1.62 -5.38
N HIS A 58 11.79 1.99 -6.50
CA HIS A 58 13.25 2.06 -6.59
C HIS A 58 13.86 3.11 -5.64
N LEU A 59 13.21 4.27 -5.51
CA LEU A 59 13.61 5.30 -4.55
C LEU A 59 13.55 4.77 -3.11
N THR A 60 12.47 4.06 -2.76
CA THR A 60 12.28 3.46 -1.43
C THR A 60 13.37 2.44 -1.11
N GLU A 61 13.64 1.51 -2.03
CA GLU A 61 14.75 0.54 -1.91
C GLU A 61 16.08 1.26 -1.64
N THR A 62 16.33 2.33 -2.38
CA THR A 62 17.56 3.12 -2.27
C THR A 62 17.65 3.82 -0.91
N ILE A 63 16.58 4.46 -0.45
CA ILE A 63 16.56 5.17 0.83
C ILE A 63 16.83 4.19 1.97
N VAL A 64 16.12 3.05 2.02
CA VAL A 64 16.23 2.10 3.11
C VAL A 64 17.60 1.41 3.12
N SER A 65 18.05 0.89 1.97
CA SER A 65 19.33 0.17 1.87
C SER A 65 20.52 1.07 2.15
N GLN A 66 20.54 2.28 1.58
CA GLN A 66 21.65 3.23 1.81
C GLN A 66 21.66 3.77 3.25
N THR A 67 20.48 3.96 3.85
CA THR A 67 20.40 4.36 5.26
C THR A 67 20.95 3.27 6.15
N ALA A 68 20.56 2.00 5.94
CA ALA A 68 21.11 0.87 6.67
C ALA A 68 22.63 0.77 6.50
N GLN A 69 23.12 0.83 5.27
CA GLN A 69 24.57 0.81 4.99
C GLN A 69 25.31 1.95 5.68
N LYS A 70 24.75 3.15 5.67
CA LYS A 70 25.40 4.35 6.26
C LYS A 70 25.39 4.34 7.79
N VAL A 71 24.31 3.87 8.40
CA VAL A 71 24.11 3.92 9.86
C VAL A 71 24.68 2.68 10.54
N LEU A 72 24.51 1.51 9.93
CA LEU A 72 24.85 0.21 10.52
C LEU A 72 26.11 -0.43 9.90
N GLY A 73 26.59 0.09 8.77
CA GLY A 73 27.71 -0.48 8.01
C GLY A 73 27.36 -1.73 7.21
N THR A 74 26.08 -2.13 7.16
CA THR A 74 25.60 -3.33 6.46
C THR A 74 24.15 -3.15 6.00
N MET A 75 23.79 -3.85 4.92
CA MET A 75 22.40 -3.98 4.47
C MET A 75 21.73 -5.25 5.03
N LYS A 76 22.48 -6.13 5.68
CA LYS A 76 21.94 -7.30 6.38
C LYS A 76 21.86 -7.00 7.86
N ILE A 77 20.65 -7.05 8.38
CA ILE A 77 20.36 -6.73 9.79
C ILE A 77 19.73 -7.94 10.48
N THR A 78 19.88 -8.01 11.78
CA THR A 78 19.14 -8.98 12.59
C THR A 78 18.06 -8.24 13.37
N TYR A 79 16.82 -8.62 13.18
CA TYR A 79 15.68 -8.09 13.90
C TYR A 79 14.90 -9.23 14.56
N GLU A 80 14.72 -9.18 15.87
CA GLU A 80 14.08 -10.23 16.68
C GLU A 80 14.59 -11.67 16.38
N GLY A 81 15.90 -11.78 16.14
CA GLY A 81 16.56 -13.06 15.87
C GLY A 81 16.49 -13.55 14.42
N GLN A 82 15.82 -12.82 13.53
CA GLN A 82 15.75 -13.13 12.10
C GLN A 82 16.68 -12.23 11.30
N GLU A 83 17.39 -12.80 10.32
CA GLU A 83 18.17 -12.03 9.36
C GLU A 83 17.24 -11.43 8.31
N ILE A 84 17.34 -10.10 8.12
CA ILE A 84 16.65 -9.34 7.09
C ILE A 84 17.69 -8.77 6.13
N ASP A 85 17.57 -9.10 4.86
CA ASP A 85 18.46 -8.59 3.80
C ASP A 85 17.78 -7.42 3.07
N LEU A 86 18.26 -6.20 3.37
CA LEU A 86 17.73 -4.96 2.77
C LEU A 86 18.35 -4.65 1.40
N THR A 87 19.18 -5.54 0.87
CA THR A 87 19.86 -5.34 -0.43
C THR A 87 18.84 -5.33 -1.58
N PRO A 88 18.81 -4.29 -2.42
CA PRO A 88 17.98 -4.30 -3.62
C PRO A 88 18.47 -5.33 -4.68
N PRO A 89 17.57 -5.81 -5.56
CA PRO A 89 16.14 -5.51 -5.61
C PRO A 89 15.33 -6.31 -4.58
N TRP A 90 14.30 -5.69 -4.00
CA TRP A 90 13.37 -6.38 -3.11
C TRP A 90 12.42 -7.29 -3.89
N ASN A 91 11.80 -8.25 -3.20
CA ASN A 91 10.76 -9.07 -3.80
C ASN A 91 9.58 -8.21 -4.26
N ARG A 92 8.95 -8.60 -5.38
CA ARG A 92 7.75 -7.96 -5.92
C ARG A 92 6.72 -9.02 -6.25
N MET A 93 5.50 -8.82 -5.79
CA MET A 93 4.33 -9.67 -6.07
C MET A 93 3.10 -8.78 -6.19
N THR A 94 2.15 -9.17 -7.04
CA THR A 94 0.82 -8.58 -6.97
C THR A 94 0.07 -9.10 -5.75
N MET A 95 -0.93 -8.35 -5.29
CA MET A 95 -1.78 -8.78 -4.17
C MET A 95 -2.45 -10.13 -4.46
N ILE A 96 -2.95 -10.33 -5.67
CA ILE A 96 -3.58 -11.60 -6.09
C ILE A 96 -2.56 -12.74 -6.07
N GLU A 97 -1.35 -12.56 -6.64
CA GLU A 97 -0.30 -13.56 -6.58
C GLU A 97 0.10 -13.92 -5.14
N ALA A 98 0.18 -12.91 -4.28
CA ALA A 98 0.50 -13.11 -2.88
C ALA A 98 -0.59 -13.92 -2.15
N VAL A 99 -1.87 -13.58 -2.35
CA VAL A 99 -2.99 -14.35 -1.80
C VAL A 99 -2.97 -15.78 -2.33
N ALA A 100 -2.84 -15.97 -3.64
CA ALA A 100 -2.77 -17.32 -4.24
C ALA A 100 -1.61 -18.14 -3.67
N LYS A 101 -0.43 -17.55 -3.55
CA LYS A 101 0.77 -18.22 -3.02
C LYS A 101 0.60 -18.72 -1.59
N TYR A 102 0.00 -17.92 -0.73
CA TYR A 102 -0.05 -18.21 0.71
C TYR A 102 -1.33 -18.89 1.18
N THR A 103 -2.42 -18.82 0.39
CA THR A 103 -3.70 -19.41 0.74
C THR A 103 -4.15 -20.55 -0.19
N GLY A 104 -3.58 -20.60 -1.40
CA GLY A 104 -4.06 -21.49 -2.47
C GLY A 104 -5.32 -20.98 -3.19
N GLN A 105 -5.86 -19.80 -2.84
CA GLN A 105 -7.02 -19.18 -3.46
C GLN A 105 -6.57 -18.21 -4.54
N ASP A 106 -6.85 -18.52 -5.80
CA ASP A 106 -6.49 -17.68 -6.95
C ASP A 106 -7.70 -16.81 -7.38
N PHE A 107 -7.63 -15.52 -7.08
CA PHE A 107 -8.63 -14.53 -7.44
C PHE A 107 -8.46 -13.98 -8.87
N SER A 108 -7.53 -14.49 -9.67
CA SER A 108 -7.30 -14.03 -11.04
C SER A 108 -8.56 -14.18 -11.89
N GLY A 109 -9.02 -13.07 -12.47
CA GLY A 109 -10.16 -13.06 -13.37
C GLY A 109 -11.53 -13.28 -12.71
N ILE A 110 -11.62 -13.33 -11.38
CA ILE A 110 -12.91 -13.44 -10.66
C ILE A 110 -13.70 -12.14 -10.85
N LYS A 111 -14.93 -12.28 -11.34
CA LYS A 111 -15.89 -11.18 -11.57
C LYS A 111 -17.20 -11.36 -10.82
N ASP A 112 -17.43 -12.54 -10.27
CA ASP A 112 -18.64 -12.87 -9.49
C ASP A 112 -18.36 -12.72 -8.00
N LEU A 113 -19.11 -11.84 -7.34
CA LEU A 113 -18.98 -11.58 -5.91
C LEU A 113 -19.30 -12.81 -5.06
N GLY A 114 -20.24 -13.63 -5.50
CA GLY A 114 -20.60 -14.87 -4.79
C GLY A 114 -19.48 -15.90 -4.83
N GLU A 115 -18.72 -15.96 -5.91
CA GLU A 115 -17.52 -16.77 -6.03
C GLU A 115 -16.40 -16.26 -5.12
N ALA A 116 -16.12 -14.95 -5.14
CA ALA A 116 -15.12 -14.33 -4.26
C ALA A 116 -15.43 -14.60 -2.77
N ARG A 117 -16.70 -14.50 -2.37
CA ARG A 117 -17.13 -14.82 -1.00
C ARG A 117 -16.89 -16.27 -0.62
N LYS A 118 -17.22 -17.22 -1.51
CA LYS A 118 -16.95 -18.65 -1.27
C LYS A 118 -15.47 -18.94 -1.10
N MET A 119 -14.61 -18.25 -1.84
CA MET A 119 -13.16 -18.38 -1.72
C MET A 119 -12.67 -17.86 -0.36
N ALA A 120 -13.17 -16.71 0.09
CA ALA A 120 -12.86 -16.17 1.42
C ALA A 120 -13.37 -17.08 2.54
N ASP A 121 -14.61 -17.59 2.42
CA ASP A 121 -15.20 -18.55 3.37
C ASP A 121 -14.37 -19.83 3.49
N ALA A 122 -13.81 -20.32 2.36
CA ALA A 122 -12.99 -21.53 2.32
C ALA A 122 -11.69 -21.42 3.16
N ILE A 123 -11.23 -20.19 3.40
CA ILE A 123 -10.04 -19.89 4.20
C ILE A 123 -10.37 -19.14 5.50
N ASN A 124 -11.66 -19.09 5.87
CA ASN A 124 -12.18 -18.48 7.10
C ASN A 124 -11.87 -16.99 7.26
N VAL A 125 -11.86 -16.22 6.18
CA VAL A 125 -11.66 -14.77 6.22
C VAL A 125 -13.00 -14.07 6.48
N PRO A 126 -13.12 -13.26 7.55
CA PRO A 126 -14.32 -12.48 7.81
C PRO A 126 -14.42 -11.31 6.83
N TYR A 127 -15.65 -11.00 6.39
CA TYR A 127 -15.94 -9.85 5.54
C TYR A 127 -17.33 -9.27 5.82
N GLU A 128 -17.50 -7.99 5.54
CA GLU A 128 -18.80 -7.34 5.66
C GLU A 128 -19.67 -7.58 4.41
N LYS A 129 -21.00 -7.49 4.57
CA LYS A 129 -21.94 -7.66 3.44
C LYS A 129 -21.76 -6.62 2.33
N THR A 130 -21.23 -5.45 2.70
CA THR A 130 -20.96 -4.32 1.81
C THR A 130 -19.67 -4.48 1.00
N PHE A 131 -18.81 -5.46 1.34
CA PHE A 131 -17.54 -5.65 0.63
C PHE A 131 -17.76 -6.11 -0.80
N GLY A 132 -17.12 -5.41 -1.75
CA GLY A 132 -16.93 -5.87 -3.10
C GLY A 132 -15.75 -6.85 -3.20
N ILE A 133 -15.45 -7.28 -4.42
CA ILE A 133 -14.38 -8.26 -4.69
C ILE A 133 -13.02 -7.73 -4.21
N GLY A 134 -12.73 -6.46 -4.46
CA GLY A 134 -11.45 -5.84 -4.07
C GLY A 134 -11.23 -5.83 -2.56
N LYS A 135 -12.25 -5.47 -1.78
CA LYS A 135 -12.18 -5.51 -0.31
C LYS A 135 -12.05 -6.94 0.22
N ILE A 136 -12.68 -7.93 -0.43
CA ILE A 136 -12.53 -9.35 -0.07
C ILE A 136 -11.10 -9.82 -0.31
N ILE A 137 -10.49 -9.49 -1.46
CA ILE A 137 -9.09 -9.82 -1.76
C ILE A 137 -8.17 -9.20 -0.71
N ASN A 138 -8.40 -7.93 -0.36
CA ASN A 138 -7.62 -7.23 0.68
C ASN A 138 -7.77 -7.91 2.05
N ALA A 139 -8.98 -8.28 2.46
CA ALA A 139 -9.21 -9.00 3.71
C ALA A 139 -8.46 -10.35 3.74
N CYS A 140 -8.44 -11.08 2.61
CA CYS A 140 -7.66 -12.30 2.48
C CYS A 140 -6.15 -12.05 2.60
N PHE A 141 -5.67 -10.93 2.05
CA PHE A 141 -4.28 -10.52 2.16
C PHE A 141 -3.90 -10.16 3.61
N GLU A 142 -4.66 -9.31 4.26
CA GLU A 142 -4.42 -8.89 5.65
C GLU A 142 -4.40 -10.08 6.61
N GLU A 143 -5.36 -11.01 6.49
CA GLU A 143 -5.50 -12.15 7.41
C GLU A 143 -4.43 -13.23 7.21
N HIS A 144 -4.00 -13.49 5.95
CA HIS A 144 -3.20 -14.68 5.67
C HIS A 144 -1.83 -14.42 5.06
N VAL A 145 -1.57 -13.21 4.57
CA VAL A 145 -0.34 -12.91 3.82
C VAL A 145 0.59 -11.97 4.59
N GLU A 146 0.07 -10.89 5.13
CA GLU A 146 0.87 -9.80 5.73
C GLU A 146 1.89 -10.32 6.74
N GLU A 147 1.47 -11.17 7.66
CA GLU A 147 2.34 -11.73 8.70
C GLU A 147 3.46 -12.65 8.17
N LYS A 148 3.36 -13.09 6.91
CA LYS A 148 4.37 -13.96 6.26
C LYS A 148 5.41 -13.18 5.47
N LEU A 149 5.26 -11.88 5.33
CA LEU A 149 6.16 -11.00 4.58
C LEU A 149 7.35 -10.57 5.45
N ILE A 150 8.27 -11.48 5.70
CA ILE A 150 9.43 -11.23 6.58
C ILE A 150 10.53 -10.46 5.84
N GLN A 151 10.91 -10.92 4.63
CA GLN A 151 11.91 -10.24 3.82
C GLN A 151 11.31 -9.05 3.09
N PRO A 152 12.10 -8.01 2.78
CA PRO A 152 11.63 -6.84 2.05
C PRO A 152 10.86 -7.22 0.78
N THR A 153 9.60 -6.82 0.72
CA THR A 153 8.69 -7.21 -0.36
C THR A 153 7.76 -6.06 -0.68
N PHE A 154 7.63 -5.72 -1.95
CA PHE A 154 6.59 -4.86 -2.46
C PHE A 154 5.38 -5.69 -2.91
N ILE A 155 4.22 -5.30 -2.44
CA ILE A 155 2.93 -5.78 -2.92
C ILE A 155 2.38 -4.71 -3.86
N THR A 156 2.03 -5.12 -5.08
CA THR A 156 1.51 -4.23 -6.15
C THR A 156 0.13 -4.68 -6.61
N GLY A 157 -0.50 -3.94 -7.53
CA GLY A 157 -1.78 -4.34 -8.09
C GLY A 157 -2.91 -4.35 -7.07
N HIS A 158 -2.95 -3.33 -6.21
CA HIS A 158 -4.02 -3.17 -5.24
C HIS A 158 -5.35 -2.90 -5.94
N PRO A 159 -6.45 -3.50 -5.48
CA PRO A 159 -7.77 -3.23 -6.02
C PRO A 159 -8.15 -1.75 -6.01
N LYS A 160 -8.80 -1.28 -7.08
CA LYS A 160 -9.32 0.08 -7.20
C LYS A 160 -10.25 0.45 -6.04
N GLU A 161 -11.03 -0.51 -5.56
CA GLU A 161 -12.00 -0.34 -4.48
C GLU A 161 -11.38 0.16 -3.16
N ILE A 162 -10.10 -0.18 -2.91
CA ILE A 162 -9.36 0.22 -1.70
C ILE A 162 -8.29 1.27 -1.99
N SER A 163 -8.25 1.83 -3.20
CA SER A 163 -7.18 2.73 -3.64
C SER A 163 -7.74 4.00 -4.28
N PRO A 164 -8.46 4.84 -3.53
CA PRO A 164 -9.26 5.94 -4.09
C PRO A 164 -8.45 7.05 -4.74
N LEU A 165 -7.16 7.18 -4.44
CA LEU A 165 -6.29 8.25 -4.93
C LEU A 165 -5.28 7.77 -5.98
N ALA A 166 -5.18 6.45 -6.19
CA ALA A 166 -4.21 5.87 -7.09
C ALA A 166 -4.76 5.74 -8.52
N LYS A 167 -3.91 5.98 -9.52
CA LYS A 167 -4.25 5.80 -10.94
C LYS A 167 -4.58 4.34 -11.21
N SER A 168 -5.65 4.08 -11.97
CA SER A 168 -5.94 2.72 -12.46
C SER A 168 -4.86 2.25 -13.43
N SER A 169 -4.54 0.96 -13.38
CA SER A 169 -3.62 0.34 -14.34
C SER A 169 -4.21 0.37 -15.75
N GLU A 170 -3.35 0.58 -16.75
CA GLU A 170 -3.76 0.52 -18.16
C GLU A 170 -4.09 -0.91 -18.61
N ALA A 171 -3.49 -1.91 -17.96
CA ALA A 171 -3.71 -3.33 -18.30
C ALA A 171 -5.01 -3.88 -17.70
N ASP A 172 -5.40 -3.42 -16.51
CA ASP A 172 -6.63 -3.83 -15.84
C ASP A 172 -7.18 -2.66 -15.01
N PRO A 173 -8.31 -2.05 -15.40
CA PRO A 173 -8.88 -0.90 -14.72
C PRO A 173 -9.42 -1.17 -13.32
N GLU A 174 -9.57 -2.45 -12.91
CA GLU A 174 -10.00 -2.83 -11.56
C GLU A 174 -8.86 -2.84 -10.55
N ILE A 175 -7.62 -2.75 -11.01
CA ILE A 175 -6.42 -2.61 -10.16
C ILE A 175 -5.76 -1.25 -10.36
N THR A 176 -4.88 -0.88 -9.44
CA THR A 176 -4.20 0.41 -9.45
C THR A 176 -2.70 0.28 -9.51
N ASP A 177 -2.04 1.32 -10.03
CA ASP A 177 -0.60 1.52 -10.02
C ASP A 177 -0.16 1.98 -8.61
N ARG A 178 -0.29 1.06 -7.64
CA ARG A 178 0.00 1.26 -6.22
C ARG A 178 0.90 0.14 -5.71
N PHE A 179 1.75 0.46 -4.78
CA PHE A 179 2.52 -0.51 -4.01
C PHE A 179 2.44 -0.22 -2.51
N GLU A 180 2.55 -1.27 -1.74
CA GLU A 180 2.90 -1.22 -0.32
C GLU A 180 4.18 -2.02 -0.11
N GLY A 181 5.08 -1.51 0.73
CA GLY A 181 6.34 -2.18 1.05
C GLY A 181 6.29 -2.76 2.46
N PHE A 182 6.62 -4.03 2.57
CA PHE A 182 6.62 -4.78 3.83
C PHE A 182 8.02 -5.23 4.21
N ILE A 183 8.35 -5.10 5.48
CA ILE A 183 9.53 -5.70 6.12
C ILE A 183 9.11 -6.23 7.48
N TYR A 184 9.40 -7.50 7.76
CA TYR A 184 9.09 -8.15 9.03
C TYR A 184 7.61 -8.02 9.43
N ALA A 185 6.73 -8.39 8.50
CA ALA A 185 5.27 -8.33 8.66
C ALA A 185 4.73 -6.93 9.04
N ARG A 186 5.42 -5.87 8.63
CA ARG A 186 5.01 -4.49 8.85
C ARG A 186 5.05 -3.72 7.56
N GLU A 187 3.97 -3.04 7.25
CA GLU A 187 3.95 -2.01 6.22
C GLU A 187 4.88 -0.87 6.64
N ILE A 188 5.89 -0.59 5.81
CA ILE A 188 6.86 0.48 6.04
C ILE A 188 6.67 1.65 5.08
N CYS A 189 6.00 1.42 3.98
CA CYS A 189 5.71 2.46 2.98
C CYS A 189 4.50 2.08 2.12
N ASN A 190 3.85 3.12 1.61
CA ASN A 190 2.80 3.05 0.60
C ASN A 190 3.07 4.11 -0.45
N GLY A 191 2.89 3.78 -1.72
CA GLY A 191 3.10 4.72 -2.82
C GLY A 191 2.32 4.34 -4.05
N PHE A 192 2.05 5.32 -4.90
CA PHE A 192 1.24 5.12 -6.10
C PHE A 192 1.49 6.19 -7.16
N SER A 193 1.13 5.87 -8.40
CA SER A 193 0.94 6.87 -9.44
C SER A 193 -0.34 7.64 -9.15
N GLU A 194 -0.26 8.97 -9.13
CA GLU A 194 -1.39 9.83 -8.78
C GLU A 194 -2.55 9.71 -9.77
N LEU A 195 -3.77 9.58 -9.27
CA LEU A 195 -4.97 9.74 -10.06
C LEU A 195 -5.11 11.23 -10.44
N ASN A 196 -4.92 11.52 -11.72
CA ASN A 196 -4.97 12.87 -12.26
C ASN A 196 -6.21 13.15 -13.12
N ASP A 197 -7.17 12.22 -13.17
CA ASP A 197 -8.47 12.40 -13.81
C ASP A 197 -9.49 12.91 -12.77
N PRO A 198 -9.96 14.17 -12.89
CA PRO A 198 -10.90 14.73 -11.92
C PRO A 198 -12.30 14.12 -11.98
N ILE A 199 -12.67 13.49 -13.09
CA ILE A 199 -13.97 12.82 -13.26
C ILE A 199 -13.95 11.51 -12.48
N ASP A 200 -12.96 10.64 -12.75
CA ASP A 200 -12.76 9.38 -12.02
C ASP A 200 -12.60 9.65 -10.50
N GLN A 201 -11.83 10.69 -10.12
CA GLN A 201 -11.67 11.05 -8.71
C GLN A 201 -13.00 11.40 -8.04
N ARG A 202 -13.86 12.15 -8.72
CA ARG A 202 -15.19 12.50 -8.20
C ARG A 202 -16.07 11.28 -8.04
N GLU A 203 -16.09 10.39 -9.02
CA GLU A 203 -16.88 9.15 -8.98
C GLU A 203 -16.46 8.25 -7.81
N ARG A 204 -15.16 8.11 -7.57
CA ARG A 204 -14.63 7.33 -6.45
C ARG A 204 -15.03 7.94 -5.10
N PHE A 205 -14.99 9.25 -4.95
CA PHE A 205 -15.42 9.91 -3.72
C PHE A 205 -16.93 9.80 -3.49
N GLN A 206 -17.74 9.92 -4.53
CA GLN A 206 -19.19 9.69 -4.44
C GLN A 206 -19.49 8.27 -3.99
N LYS A 207 -18.80 7.27 -4.57
CA LYS A 207 -18.94 5.87 -4.17
C LYS A 207 -18.60 5.65 -2.69
N GLN A 208 -17.51 6.27 -2.20
CA GLN A 208 -17.15 6.19 -0.78
C GLN A 208 -18.20 6.81 0.16
N GLU A 209 -18.82 7.90 -0.26
CA GLU A 209 -19.92 8.53 0.50
C GLU A 209 -21.16 7.62 0.55
N GLU A 210 -21.52 6.99 -0.57
CA GLU A 210 -22.61 6.03 -0.65
C GLU A 210 -22.36 4.81 0.25
N ASP A 211 -21.14 4.25 0.20
CA ASP A 211 -20.75 3.09 1.02
C ASP A 211 -20.77 3.40 2.53
N ARG A 212 -20.52 4.67 2.93
CA ARG A 212 -20.63 5.10 4.34
C ARG A 212 -22.07 5.30 4.81
N ALA A 213 -22.98 5.59 3.89
CA ALA A 213 -24.38 5.84 4.20
C ALA A 213 -25.23 4.53 4.26
N ALA A 214 -24.68 3.42 3.75
CA ALA A 214 -25.35 2.10 3.68
C ALA A 214 -25.11 1.26 4.93
#